data_70098dd7bff7a8304b740a12857c5796
#
_entry.id   70098dd7bff7a8304b740a12857c5796
#
_cell.length_a   1.000
_cell.length_b   1.000
_cell.length_c   1.000
_cell.angle_alpha   90.00
_cell.angle_beta   90.00
_cell.angle_gamma   90.00
#
_symmetry.space_group_name_H-M   'P 1'
#
loop_
_entity.id
_entity.type
_entity.pdbx_description
1 polymer ?
#
loop_
_entity_poly.entity_id
_entity_poly.type
_entity_poly.pdbx_seq_one_letter_code
_entity_poly.pdbx_strand_id
1 'polypeptide(L)'
;MQDLNAPANPLETLAYIIAQQIHDHSIVYIGTGIPMVAGILAKKTHAPNITIVYESGGQDPIEGDMPWSVGCPFTWRKSPTIMEMSYSFAQCYNGYVDMGFLGFAQVDMYGNVNTHLIGKDFHNPKVRMTGSGGNNDLSSLTEDMVLVGLQTPDKFPEKVDFITSVGHLTGGNSRREAGLIGNGPSAVISPWGVYDFEPVSKRMRVKSLTPGVTFEIAQSLTGFELLRPEGEIPETKLITSEALKIIRTDVDPHGVFTTMPTA
;
A
#
# COMPACT_ATOMS: atom_id res chain seq x y z
N MET A 1 2.52 25.15 -6.67
CA MET A 1 1.70 24.39 -7.64
C MET A 1 2.63 23.52 -8.46
N GLN A 2 2.23 22.29 -8.71
CA GLN A 2 3.02 21.34 -9.49
C GLN A 2 3.05 21.73 -10.98
N ASP A 3 4.13 21.38 -11.68
CA ASP A 3 4.22 21.58 -13.14
C ASP A 3 3.34 20.55 -13.84
N LEU A 4 2.25 21.00 -14.47
CA LEU A 4 1.29 20.14 -15.16
C LEU A 4 1.85 19.48 -16.43
N ASN A 5 2.95 19.99 -16.98
CA ASN A 5 3.58 19.51 -18.21
C ASN A 5 4.75 18.55 -17.95
N ALA A 6 5.23 18.47 -16.71
CA ALA A 6 6.31 17.54 -16.38
C ALA A 6 5.85 16.08 -16.54
N PRO A 7 6.73 15.17 -16.95
CA PRO A 7 6.41 13.74 -16.97
C PRO A 7 6.04 13.24 -15.56
N ALA A 8 5.27 12.16 -15.49
CA ALA A 8 4.91 11.55 -14.22
C ALA A 8 6.17 11.05 -13.48
N ASN A 9 6.23 11.33 -12.19
CA ASN A 9 7.28 10.82 -11.33
C ASN A 9 6.90 9.43 -10.75
N PRO A 10 7.86 8.71 -10.14
CA PRO A 10 7.60 7.38 -9.58
C PRO A 10 6.48 7.31 -8.53
N LEU A 11 6.29 8.36 -7.70
CA LEU A 11 5.24 8.38 -6.68
C LEU A 11 3.85 8.59 -7.28
N GLU A 12 3.73 9.42 -8.31
CA GLU A 12 2.48 9.61 -9.06
C GLU A 12 2.11 8.32 -9.82
N THR A 13 3.11 7.67 -10.42
CA THR A 13 2.93 6.36 -11.06
C THR A 13 2.47 5.32 -10.05
N LEU A 14 3.10 5.27 -8.87
CA LEU A 14 2.72 4.38 -7.77
C LEU A 14 1.26 4.63 -7.33
N ALA A 15 0.88 5.89 -7.10
CA ALA A 15 -0.49 6.25 -6.74
C ALA A 15 -1.51 5.77 -7.79
N TYR A 16 -1.18 5.93 -9.07
CA TYR A 16 -2.05 5.45 -10.16
C TYR A 16 -2.18 3.92 -10.18
N ILE A 17 -1.07 3.19 -10.05
CA ILE A 17 -1.08 1.72 -10.04
C ILE A 17 -1.92 1.20 -8.86
N ILE A 18 -1.79 1.81 -7.68
CA ILE A 18 -2.59 1.47 -6.49
C ILE A 18 -4.08 1.75 -6.77
N ALA A 19 -4.41 2.92 -7.33
CA ALA A 19 -5.79 3.29 -7.65
C ALA A 19 -6.46 2.24 -8.56
N GLN A 20 -5.71 1.66 -9.51
CA GLN A 20 -6.23 0.62 -10.42
C GLN A 20 -6.55 -0.72 -9.72
N GLN A 21 -6.13 -0.93 -8.47
CA GLN A 21 -6.49 -2.12 -7.69
C GLN A 21 -7.83 -1.95 -6.96
N ILE A 22 -8.34 -0.71 -6.86
CA ILE A 22 -9.57 -0.39 -6.14
C ILE A 22 -10.76 -0.60 -7.07
N HIS A 23 -11.69 -1.44 -6.66
CA HIS A 23 -12.93 -1.69 -7.41
C HIS A 23 -14.05 -0.78 -6.91
N ASP A 24 -14.94 -0.37 -7.80
CA ASP A 24 -16.10 0.44 -7.42
C ASP A 24 -17.00 -0.33 -6.44
N HIS A 25 -17.67 0.39 -5.56
CA HIS A 25 -18.47 -0.13 -4.44
C HIS A 25 -17.68 -0.84 -3.32
N SER A 26 -16.34 -0.82 -3.34
CA SER A 26 -15.53 -1.38 -2.25
C SER A 26 -15.49 -0.45 -1.04
N ILE A 27 -15.35 -1.04 0.15
CA ILE A 27 -15.00 -0.34 1.38
C ILE A 27 -13.50 -0.53 1.60
N VAL A 28 -12.74 0.58 1.52
CA VAL A 28 -11.28 0.54 1.54
C VAL A 28 -10.73 1.26 2.77
N TYR A 29 -9.86 0.58 3.51
CA TYR A 29 -9.17 1.16 4.66
C TYR A 29 -7.83 1.76 4.22
N ILE A 30 -7.70 3.08 4.38
CA ILE A 30 -6.58 3.83 3.82
C ILE A 30 -5.82 4.57 4.91
N GLY A 31 -4.50 4.29 5.00
CA GLY A 31 -3.55 5.10 5.75
C GLY A 31 -3.14 6.38 5.01
N THR A 32 -2.47 7.30 5.70
CA THR A 32 -1.91 8.50 5.08
C THR A 32 -0.79 8.18 4.10
N GLY A 33 -0.53 9.10 3.18
CA GLY A 33 0.52 8.95 2.18
C GLY A 33 0.00 8.60 0.79
N ILE A 34 0.79 7.89 0.03
CA ILE A 34 0.46 7.50 -1.35
C ILE A 34 -0.85 6.70 -1.46
N PRO A 35 -1.20 5.78 -0.54
CA PRO A 35 -2.49 5.10 -0.58
C PRO A 35 -3.69 6.06 -0.54
N MET A 36 -3.59 7.17 0.20
CA MET A 36 -4.65 8.18 0.25
C MET A 36 -4.81 8.90 -1.09
N VAL A 37 -3.69 9.30 -1.70
CA VAL A 37 -3.71 9.86 -3.06
C VAL A 37 -4.39 8.91 -4.03
N ALA A 38 -4.05 7.62 -3.94
CA ALA A 38 -4.62 6.57 -4.79
C ALA A 38 -6.13 6.38 -4.57
N GLY A 39 -6.59 6.33 -3.33
CA GLY A 39 -8.01 6.17 -2.99
C GLY A 39 -8.86 7.35 -3.48
N ILE A 40 -8.39 8.58 -3.26
CA ILE A 40 -9.06 9.79 -3.73
C ILE A 40 -9.05 9.83 -5.28
N LEU A 41 -7.94 9.45 -5.92
CA LEU A 41 -7.86 9.35 -7.38
C LEU A 41 -8.87 8.32 -7.92
N ALA A 42 -8.94 7.12 -7.33
CA ALA A 42 -9.91 6.10 -7.71
C ALA A 42 -11.35 6.63 -7.62
N LYS A 43 -11.68 7.30 -6.51
CA LYS A 43 -13.00 7.90 -6.29
C LYS A 43 -13.35 8.99 -7.30
N LYS A 44 -12.36 9.78 -7.74
CA LYS A 44 -12.54 10.83 -8.75
C LYS A 44 -12.56 10.31 -10.19
N THR A 45 -12.22 9.04 -10.41
CA THR A 45 -12.11 8.48 -11.76
C THR A 45 -13.05 7.30 -11.97
N HIS A 46 -12.57 6.09 -11.73
CA HIS A 46 -13.23 4.84 -12.12
C HIS A 46 -14.04 4.15 -11.02
N ALA A 47 -13.90 4.59 -9.77
CA ALA A 47 -14.55 3.97 -8.61
C ALA A 47 -15.25 5.02 -7.73
N PRO A 48 -16.27 5.77 -8.25
CA PRO A 48 -16.88 6.88 -7.53
C PRO A 48 -17.70 6.47 -6.30
N ASN A 49 -18.09 5.19 -6.21
CA ASN A 49 -18.92 4.67 -5.14
C ASN A 49 -18.14 3.94 -4.03
N ILE A 50 -16.82 4.06 -4.00
CA ILE A 50 -16.04 3.50 -2.88
C ILE A 50 -16.34 4.27 -1.60
N THR A 51 -16.26 3.56 -0.48
CA THR A 51 -16.23 4.17 0.85
C THR A 51 -14.80 4.12 1.39
N ILE A 52 -14.22 5.29 1.65
CA ILE A 52 -12.89 5.39 2.25
C ILE A 52 -13.03 5.42 3.76
N VAL A 53 -12.38 4.50 4.45
CA VAL A 53 -12.30 4.43 5.92
C VAL A 53 -10.91 4.85 6.37
N TYR A 54 -10.84 5.82 7.28
CA TYR A 54 -9.59 6.27 7.89
C TYR A 54 -9.43 5.72 9.31
N GLU A 55 -8.19 5.49 9.71
CA GLU A 55 -7.83 5.02 11.06
C GLU A 55 -8.39 5.94 12.16
N SER A 56 -8.48 7.25 11.91
CA SER A 56 -9.08 8.23 12.82
C SER A 56 -10.58 8.01 13.07
N GLY A 57 -11.22 7.10 12.35
CA GLY A 57 -12.65 6.77 12.47
C GLY A 57 -13.56 7.53 11.51
N GLY A 58 -13.04 8.45 10.71
CA GLY A 58 -13.81 9.11 9.66
C GLY A 58 -14.08 8.16 8.50
N GLN A 59 -15.30 8.16 8.01
CA GLN A 59 -15.70 7.44 6.82
C GLN A 59 -16.13 8.43 5.75
N ASP A 60 -15.56 8.29 4.57
CA ASP A 60 -15.93 9.01 3.38
C ASP A 60 -16.03 10.54 3.57
N PRO A 61 -14.98 11.18 4.11
CA PRO A 61 -14.99 12.63 4.31
C PRO A 61 -15.17 13.35 2.98
N ILE A 62 -15.83 14.52 3.04
CA ILE A 62 -15.88 15.39 1.87
C ILE A 62 -14.48 16.00 1.70
N GLU A 63 -13.97 15.87 0.50
CA GLU A 63 -12.67 16.34 0.09
C GLU A 63 -12.43 17.80 0.46
N GLY A 64 -11.24 18.05 0.92
CA GLY A 64 -10.67 19.34 1.25
C GLY A 64 -9.18 19.28 0.93
N ASP A 65 -8.36 19.98 1.72
CA ASP A 65 -6.93 19.83 1.62
C ASP A 65 -6.50 18.41 2.00
N MET A 66 -5.44 17.92 1.36
CA MET A 66 -4.89 16.58 1.59
C MET A 66 -4.50 16.40 3.06
N PRO A 67 -5.03 15.39 3.78
CA PRO A 67 -4.63 15.11 5.14
C PRO A 67 -3.16 14.69 5.22
N TRP A 68 -2.36 15.36 6.05
CA TRP A 68 -0.93 15.02 6.22
C TRP A 68 -0.66 13.93 7.28
N SER A 69 -1.68 13.55 8.04
CA SER A 69 -1.59 12.46 9.03
C SER A 69 -2.94 11.84 9.28
N VAL A 70 -2.97 10.62 9.86
CA VAL A 70 -4.21 9.93 10.25
C VAL A 70 -5.05 10.71 11.28
N GLY A 71 -4.42 11.55 12.10
CA GLY A 71 -5.12 12.44 13.06
C GLY A 71 -5.50 13.81 12.51
N CYS A 72 -5.28 14.07 11.22
CA CYS A 72 -5.65 15.34 10.61
C CYS A 72 -7.18 15.50 10.53
N PRO A 73 -7.76 16.66 10.90
CA PRO A 73 -9.21 16.90 10.82
C PRO A 73 -9.84 16.65 9.45
N PHE A 74 -9.07 16.71 8.37
CA PHE A 74 -9.56 16.42 7.03
C PHE A 74 -9.93 14.94 6.82
N THR A 75 -9.43 14.03 7.64
CA THR A 75 -9.79 12.60 7.58
C THR A 75 -11.22 12.30 8.06
N TRP A 76 -11.88 13.26 8.72
CA TRP A 76 -13.27 13.11 9.21
C TRP A 76 -14.15 14.34 8.92
N ARG A 77 -13.62 15.32 8.15
CA ARG A 77 -14.38 16.53 7.80
C ARG A 77 -15.61 16.19 6.99
N LYS A 78 -16.80 16.58 7.54
CA LYS A 78 -18.09 16.30 6.91
C LYS A 78 -18.34 14.82 6.57
N SER A 79 -17.65 13.92 7.26
CA SER A 79 -17.91 12.49 7.11
C SER A 79 -19.36 12.18 7.45
N PRO A 80 -20.05 11.36 6.68
CA PRO A 80 -21.39 10.86 7.01
C PRO A 80 -21.37 10.02 8.29
N THR A 81 -20.22 9.40 8.61
CA THR A 81 -20.02 8.64 9.84
C THR A 81 -18.65 8.96 10.44
N ILE A 82 -18.62 9.15 11.76
CA ILE A 82 -17.41 9.29 12.56
C ILE A 82 -17.52 8.32 13.73
N MET A 83 -16.50 7.53 13.97
CA MET A 83 -16.46 6.54 15.03
C MET A 83 -15.15 6.58 15.78
N GLU A 84 -15.09 5.90 16.93
CA GLU A 84 -13.82 5.68 17.60
C GLU A 84 -12.90 4.73 16.81
N MET A 85 -11.60 4.89 16.95
CA MET A 85 -10.59 4.07 16.27
C MET A 85 -10.82 2.56 16.50
N SER A 86 -11.19 2.15 17.71
CA SER A 86 -11.48 0.76 18.04
C SER A 86 -12.62 0.18 17.19
N TYR A 87 -13.66 0.97 16.92
CA TYR A 87 -14.77 0.56 16.05
C TYR A 87 -14.35 0.53 14.58
N SER A 88 -13.47 1.44 14.17
CA SER A 88 -12.91 1.44 12.82
C SER A 88 -12.17 0.14 12.53
N PHE A 89 -11.33 -0.34 13.44
CA PHE A 89 -10.65 -1.65 13.31
C PHE A 89 -11.62 -2.84 13.46
N ALA A 90 -12.64 -2.71 14.31
CA ALA A 90 -13.65 -3.76 14.43
C ALA A 90 -14.41 -4.01 13.12
N GLN A 91 -14.52 -3.03 12.23
CA GLN A 91 -15.10 -3.23 10.89
C GLN A 91 -14.25 -4.20 10.05
N CYS A 92 -12.92 -4.12 10.15
CA CYS A 92 -12.02 -5.08 9.50
C CYS A 92 -12.25 -6.49 10.03
N TYR A 93 -12.28 -6.65 11.36
CA TYR A 93 -12.54 -7.94 12.00
C TYR A 93 -13.89 -8.56 11.60
N ASN A 94 -14.91 -7.73 11.42
CA ASN A 94 -16.26 -8.18 11.05
C ASN A 94 -16.44 -8.41 9.55
N GLY A 95 -15.40 -8.22 8.74
CA GLY A 95 -15.44 -8.43 7.29
C GLY A 95 -16.19 -7.34 6.52
N TYR A 96 -16.35 -6.14 7.08
CA TYR A 96 -16.97 -5.01 6.38
C TYR A 96 -15.98 -4.24 5.51
N VAL A 97 -14.69 -4.45 5.67
CA VAL A 97 -13.65 -3.81 4.87
C VAL A 97 -13.11 -4.80 3.86
N ASP A 98 -13.28 -4.48 2.58
CA ASP A 98 -12.87 -5.34 1.49
C ASP A 98 -11.34 -5.35 1.32
N MET A 99 -10.70 -4.18 1.49
CA MET A 99 -9.27 -4.02 1.20
C MET A 99 -8.62 -2.98 2.12
N GLY A 100 -7.41 -3.30 2.61
CA GLY A 100 -6.56 -2.37 3.33
C GLY A 100 -5.25 -2.09 2.59
N PHE A 101 -4.70 -0.89 2.79
CA PHE A 101 -3.42 -0.49 2.20
C PHE A 101 -2.39 -0.17 3.27
N LEU A 102 -1.22 -0.80 3.19
CA LEU A 102 -0.12 -0.58 4.12
C LEU A 102 1.16 -0.15 3.41
N GLY A 103 1.80 0.91 3.95
CA GLY A 103 3.17 1.23 3.62
C GLY A 103 4.17 0.35 4.38
N PHE A 104 5.40 0.22 3.86
CA PHE A 104 6.46 -0.53 4.51
C PHE A 104 7.81 0.19 4.42
N ALA A 105 8.68 -0.06 5.40
CA ALA A 105 10.10 0.22 5.32
C ALA A 105 10.87 -0.99 4.78
N GLN A 106 10.47 -2.21 5.17
CA GLN A 106 10.94 -3.46 4.58
C GLN A 106 9.76 -4.40 4.36
N VAL A 107 9.84 -5.23 3.32
CA VAL A 107 8.92 -6.33 3.02
C VAL A 107 9.73 -7.53 2.55
N ASP A 108 9.46 -8.74 3.10
CA ASP A 108 10.12 -9.96 2.66
C ASP A 108 9.33 -10.73 1.60
N MET A 109 9.89 -11.86 1.14
CA MET A 109 9.29 -12.70 0.11
C MET A 109 7.89 -13.26 0.45
N TYR A 110 7.50 -13.21 1.71
CA TYR A 110 6.20 -13.66 2.20
C TYR A 110 5.25 -12.51 2.55
N GLY A 111 5.65 -11.26 2.24
CA GLY A 111 4.85 -10.09 2.53
C GLY A 111 4.80 -9.73 4.01
N ASN A 112 5.72 -10.23 4.85
CA ASN A 112 5.87 -9.70 6.20
C ASN A 112 6.48 -8.31 6.13
N VAL A 113 5.95 -7.39 6.92
CA VAL A 113 6.28 -5.96 6.87
C VAL A 113 7.00 -5.51 8.13
N ASN A 114 8.01 -4.68 7.95
CA ASN A 114 8.70 -4.00 9.02
C ASN A 114 8.53 -2.48 8.90
N THR A 115 8.08 -1.86 9.99
CA THR A 115 8.02 -0.40 10.20
C THR A 115 8.56 0.01 11.58
N HIS A 116 9.24 -0.91 12.29
CA HIS A 116 9.73 -0.68 13.64
C HIS A 116 11.18 -0.25 13.71
N LEU A 117 12.06 -1.01 13.08
CA LEU A 117 13.50 -0.79 13.23
C LEU A 117 14.30 -1.42 12.06
N ILE A 118 15.47 -0.89 11.83
CA ILE A 118 16.50 -1.54 11.01
C ILE A 118 17.63 -1.99 11.95
N GLY A 119 18.02 -3.24 11.84
CA GLY A 119 19.04 -3.88 12.65
C GLY A 119 18.50 -5.06 13.45
N LYS A 120 19.40 -5.87 13.98
CA LYS A 120 19.04 -7.14 14.66
C LYS A 120 18.74 -6.99 16.14
N ASP A 121 19.15 -5.88 16.77
CA ASP A 121 18.94 -5.62 18.19
C ASP A 121 17.77 -4.66 18.39
N PHE A 122 16.70 -5.15 19.02
CA PHE A 122 15.51 -4.35 19.29
C PHE A 122 15.81 -3.16 20.23
N HIS A 123 16.73 -3.32 21.18
CA HIS A 123 17.05 -2.28 22.14
C HIS A 123 18.09 -1.27 21.63
N ASN A 124 18.93 -1.69 20.68
CA ASN A 124 19.95 -0.83 20.06
C ASN A 124 19.93 -0.96 18.52
N PRO A 125 18.83 -0.54 17.85
CA PRO A 125 18.72 -0.65 16.42
C PRO A 125 19.60 0.38 15.70
N LYS A 126 20.00 0.06 14.45
CA LYS A 126 20.67 1.00 13.56
C LYS A 126 19.74 2.20 13.23
N VAL A 127 18.46 1.94 13.05
CA VAL A 127 17.41 2.96 12.83
C VAL A 127 16.17 2.56 13.61
N ARG A 128 15.59 3.50 14.37
CA ARG A 128 14.28 3.36 15.01
C ARG A 128 13.26 4.10 14.16
N MET A 129 12.16 3.43 13.81
CA MET A 129 11.05 3.99 13.05
C MET A 129 9.81 4.18 13.93
N THR A 130 8.71 4.62 13.33
CA THR A 130 7.46 4.99 14.04
C THR A 130 6.73 3.83 14.73
N GLY A 131 6.99 2.59 14.32
CA GLY A 131 6.29 1.42 14.84
C GLY A 131 5.10 1.01 13.98
N SER A 132 4.14 0.29 14.57
CA SER A 132 3.02 -0.29 13.83
C SER A 132 1.94 0.73 13.44
N GLY A 133 1.62 1.69 14.30
CA GLY A 133 0.31 2.31 14.20
C GLY A 133 -0.75 1.21 14.14
N GLY A 134 -1.73 1.33 13.26
CA GLY A 134 -2.73 0.30 13.00
C GLY A 134 -2.33 -0.82 12.03
N ASN A 135 -1.07 -0.84 11.57
CA ASN A 135 -0.63 -1.79 10.53
C ASN A 135 -0.75 -3.26 10.96
N ASN A 136 -0.46 -3.59 12.22
CA ASN A 136 -0.57 -4.95 12.73
C ASN A 136 -2.03 -5.41 12.83
N ASP A 137 -2.94 -4.53 13.22
CA ASP A 137 -4.38 -4.83 13.26
C ASP A 137 -4.91 -5.02 11.83
N LEU A 138 -4.63 -4.09 10.92
CA LEU A 138 -5.03 -4.22 9.53
C LEU A 138 -4.51 -5.52 8.90
N SER A 139 -3.23 -5.83 9.05
CA SER A 139 -2.63 -7.03 8.47
C SER A 139 -3.18 -8.34 9.03
N SER A 140 -3.71 -8.29 10.26
CA SER A 140 -4.26 -9.46 10.96
C SER A 140 -5.76 -9.63 10.77
N LEU A 141 -6.49 -8.52 10.57
CA LEU A 141 -7.96 -8.49 10.64
C LEU A 141 -8.65 -8.27 9.30
N THR A 142 -8.00 -7.59 8.34
CA THR A 142 -8.61 -7.27 7.04
C THR A 142 -8.59 -8.48 6.12
N GLU A 143 -9.65 -8.64 5.33
CA GLU A 143 -9.78 -9.75 4.36
C GLU A 143 -8.66 -9.73 3.33
N ASP A 144 -8.37 -8.57 2.77
CA ASP A 144 -7.34 -8.40 1.75
C ASP A 144 -6.43 -7.20 2.06
N MET A 145 -5.13 -7.39 1.85
CA MET A 145 -4.11 -6.38 2.09
C MET A 145 -3.25 -6.12 0.87
N VAL A 146 -3.06 -4.85 0.55
CA VAL A 146 -2.13 -4.39 -0.48
C VAL A 146 -0.97 -3.64 0.17
N LEU A 147 0.24 -4.12 -0.04
CA LEU A 147 1.46 -3.53 0.48
C LEU A 147 2.04 -2.58 -0.57
N VAL A 148 2.43 -1.37 -0.15
CA VAL A 148 2.87 -0.34 -1.08
C VAL A 148 4.18 0.31 -0.63
N GLY A 149 5.12 0.53 -1.56
CA GLY A 149 6.38 1.17 -1.23
C GLY A 149 7.37 1.23 -2.39
N LEU A 150 8.48 1.91 -2.13
CA LEU A 150 9.60 1.94 -3.06
C LEU A 150 10.39 0.62 -2.97
N GLN A 151 10.82 0.12 -4.11
CA GLN A 151 11.58 -1.13 -4.21
C GLN A 151 13.07 -0.85 -4.34
N THR A 152 13.83 -1.35 -3.39
CA THR A 152 15.28 -1.42 -3.38
C THR A 152 15.70 -2.69 -2.63
N PRO A 153 16.92 -3.23 -2.80
CA PRO A 153 17.34 -4.45 -2.09
C PRO A 153 17.22 -4.35 -0.56
N ASP A 154 17.47 -3.17 0.00
CA ASP A 154 17.35 -2.93 1.46
C ASP A 154 15.89 -2.91 1.94
N LYS A 155 14.96 -2.53 1.06
CA LYS A 155 13.53 -2.50 1.36
C LYS A 155 12.82 -3.83 1.05
N PHE A 156 13.44 -4.67 0.20
CA PHE A 156 13.00 -6.01 -0.15
C PHE A 156 14.05 -7.04 0.27
N PRO A 157 14.42 -7.12 1.56
CA PRO A 157 15.38 -8.09 2.05
C PRO A 157 14.81 -9.52 2.00
N GLU A 158 15.68 -10.53 2.01
CA GLU A 158 15.27 -11.94 2.12
C GLU A 158 14.39 -12.19 3.35
N LYS A 159 14.72 -11.50 4.45
CA LYS A 159 13.96 -11.50 5.71
C LYS A 159 13.97 -10.10 6.31
N VAL A 160 12.80 -9.63 6.72
CA VAL A 160 12.68 -8.36 7.45
C VAL A 160 13.41 -8.42 8.80
N ASP A 161 13.98 -7.30 9.23
CA ASP A 161 14.69 -7.22 10.54
C ASP A 161 13.76 -7.39 11.73
N PHE A 162 12.48 -7.01 11.56
CA PHE A 162 11.42 -7.16 12.54
C PHE A 162 10.07 -7.31 11.84
N ILE A 163 9.22 -8.21 12.31
CA ILE A 163 7.85 -8.32 11.77
C ILE A 163 6.94 -7.39 12.58
N THR A 164 6.62 -6.24 12.00
CA THR A 164 5.60 -5.32 12.52
C THR A 164 4.21 -5.82 12.18
N SER A 165 4.01 -6.20 10.93
CA SER A 165 2.74 -6.63 10.37
C SER A 165 2.94 -7.96 9.68
N VAL A 166 2.05 -8.90 9.99
CA VAL A 166 2.18 -10.27 9.50
C VAL A 166 1.68 -10.40 8.07
N GLY A 167 2.53 -10.97 7.22
CA GLY A 167 2.15 -11.44 5.89
C GLY A 167 1.75 -12.91 5.93
N HIS A 168 2.36 -13.69 5.05
CA HIS A 168 2.22 -15.16 5.02
C HIS A 168 3.23 -15.88 5.92
N LEU A 169 3.84 -15.18 6.88
CA LEU A 169 4.84 -15.69 7.85
C LEU A 169 6.01 -16.41 7.19
N THR A 170 6.00 -17.74 7.16
CA THR A 170 7.03 -18.58 6.54
C THR A 170 6.53 -19.26 5.25
N GLY A 171 5.39 -18.80 4.74
CA GLY A 171 4.76 -19.33 3.54
C GLY A 171 3.83 -20.52 3.80
N GLY A 172 3.31 -21.11 2.74
CA GLY A 172 2.37 -22.23 2.81
C GLY A 172 1.14 -21.92 3.68
N ASN A 173 0.87 -22.78 4.64
CA ASN A 173 -0.27 -22.65 5.57
C ASN A 173 0.08 -21.94 6.89
N SER A 174 1.31 -21.45 7.07
CA SER A 174 1.80 -20.95 8.35
C SER A 174 0.95 -19.81 8.95
N ARG A 175 0.38 -18.93 8.10
CA ARG A 175 -0.57 -17.90 8.55
C ARG A 175 -1.82 -18.50 9.19
N ARG A 176 -2.43 -19.50 8.56
CA ARG A 176 -3.62 -20.20 9.08
C ARG A 176 -3.31 -21.00 10.33
N GLU A 177 -2.17 -21.68 10.37
CA GLU A 177 -1.70 -22.45 11.53
C GLU A 177 -1.43 -21.54 12.75
N ALA A 178 -1.04 -20.29 12.52
CA ALA A 178 -0.91 -19.27 13.55
C ALA A 178 -2.25 -18.70 14.04
N GLY A 179 -3.39 -19.11 13.47
CA GLY A 179 -4.73 -18.65 13.85
C GLY A 179 -5.08 -17.24 13.34
N LEU A 180 -4.34 -16.71 12.37
CA LEU A 180 -4.62 -15.41 11.76
C LEU A 180 -5.82 -15.50 10.84
N ILE A 181 -6.72 -14.52 10.95
CA ILE A 181 -7.87 -14.36 10.05
C ILE A 181 -7.48 -13.57 8.79
N GLY A 182 -8.37 -13.56 7.81
CA GLY A 182 -8.12 -12.92 6.51
C GLY A 182 -7.10 -13.68 5.66
N ASN A 183 -7.00 -13.28 4.40
CA ASN A 183 -6.17 -13.97 3.41
C ASN A 183 -4.70 -13.55 3.46
N GLY A 184 -4.37 -12.49 4.21
CA GLY A 184 -3.05 -11.85 4.21
C GLY A 184 -2.85 -10.94 3.01
N PRO A 185 -1.60 -10.54 2.69
CA PRO A 185 -1.34 -9.67 1.57
C PRO A 185 -1.62 -10.38 0.24
N SER A 186 -2.40 -9.72 -0.63
CA SER A 186 -2.69 -10.19 -1.99
C SER A 186 -1.74 -9.59 -3.01
N ALA A 187 -1.21 -8.40 -2.74
CA ALA A 187 -0.29 -7.72 -3.64
C ALA A 187 0.75 -6.90 -2.90
N VAL A 188 1.91 -6.73 -3.56
CA VAL A 188 2.92 -5.73 -3.25
C VAL A 188 3.07 -4.83 -4.48
N ILE A 189 2.99 -3.52 -4.28
CA ILE A 189 3.02 -2.56 -5.38
C ILE A 189 4.21 -1.61 -5.19
N SER A 190 5.01 -1.50 -6.24
CA SER A 190 6.09 -0.54 -6.34
C SER A 190 5.95 0.28 -7.65
N PRO A 191 6.72 1.37 -7.82
CA PRO A 191 6.75 2.06 -9.12
C PRO A 191 7.22 1.20 -10.29
N TRP A 192 7.90 0.08 -10.01
CA TRP A 192 8.50 -0.79 -11.01
C TRP A 192 7.60 -1.95 -11.42
N GLY A 193 6.58 -2.28 -10.61
CA GLY A 193 5.64 -3.35 -10.93
C GLY A 193 4.70 -3.71 -9.79
N VAL A 194 3.84 -4.66 -10.10
CA VAL A 194 2.89 -5.30 -9.19
C VAL A 194 3.33 -6.74 -9.00
N TYR A 195 3.35 -7.18 -7.76
CA TYR A 195 3.70 -8.52 -7.34
C TYR A 195 2.50 -9.15 -6.66
N ASP A 196 2.27 -10.43 -6.87
CA ASP A 196 1.33 -11.26 -6.13
C ASP A 196 2.08 -12.34 -5.33
N PHE A 197 1.34 -13.29 -4.77
CA PHE A 197 1.91 -14.42 -4.05
C PHE A 197 1.48 -15.73 -4.71
N GLU A 198 2.46 -16.60 -4.97
CA GLU A 198 2.20 -17.92 -5.53
C GLU A 198 1.25 -18.70 -4.58
N PRO A 199 0.17 -19.31 -5.08
CA PRO A 199 -0.92 -19.84 -4.25
C PRO A 199 -0.51 -20.86 -3.18
N VAL A 200 0.49 -21.70 -3.45
CA VAL A 200 0.92 -22.80 -2.57
C VAL A 200 2.03 -22.36 -1.63
N SER A 201 3.14 -21.89 -2.17
CA SER A 201 4.32 -21.50 -1.39
C SER A 201 4.15 -20.18 -0.68
N LYS A 202 3.23 -19.31 -1.15
CA LYS A 202 3.06 -17.94 -0.69
C LYS A 202 4.30 -17.07 -0.87
N ARG A 203 5.19 -17.45 -1.80
CA ARG A 203 6.33 -16.60 -2.19
C ARG A 203 5.90 -15.53 -3.18
N MET A 204 6.49 -14.35 -3.04
CA MET A 204 6.25 -13.21 -3.92
C MET A 204 6.60 -13.56 -5.37
N ARG A 205 5.69 -13.22 -6.28
CA ARG A 205 5.78 -13.50 -7.72
C ARG A 205 5.48 -12.23 -8.50
N VAL A 206 6.16 -12.04 -9.62
CA VAL A 206 5.86 -10.92 -10.53
C VAL A 206 4.48 -11.13 -11.16
N LYS A 207 3.58 -10.16 -11.01
CA LYS A 207 2.26 -10.13 -11.65
C LYS A 207 2.26 -9.29 -12.93
N SER A 208 2.85 -8.10 -12.86
CA SER A 208 3.07 -7.24 -14.02
C SER A 208 4.22 -6.29 -13.76
N LEU A 209 4.88 -5.79 -14.80
CA LEU A 209 5.98 -4.83 -14.70
C LEU A 209 5.62 -3.52 -15.41
N THR A 210 6.11 -2.42 -14.86
CA THR A 210 5.96 -1.09 -15.48
C THR A 210 6.69 -1.08 -16.82
N PRO A 211 6.12 -0.52 -17.90
CA PRO A 211 6.74 -0.44 -19.20
C PRO A 211 8.19 0.05 -19.14
N GLY A 212 9.08 -0.70 -19.81
CA GLY A 212 10.53 -0.47 -19.78
C GLY A 212 11.26 -1.14 -18.61
N VAL A 213 10.56 -1.77 -17.67
CA VAL A 213 11.15 -2.57 -16.59
C VAL A 213 11.18 -4.05 -17.02
N THR A 214 12.37 -4.66 -17.04
CA THR A 214 12.50 -6.10 -17.27
C THR A 214 12.47 -6.88 -15.95
N PHE A 215 12.29 -8.20 -16.04
CA PHE A 215 12.40 -9.06 -14.86
C PHE A 215 13.76 -8.93 -14.17
N GLU A 216 14.82 -8.82 -14.94
CA GLU A 216 16.20 -8.69 -14.44
C GLU A 216 16.39 -7.38 -13.67
N ILE A 217 15.77 -6.27 -14.12
CA ILE A 217 15.72 -5.01 -13.37
C ILE A 217 14.96 -5.20 -12.07
N ALA A 218 13.75 -5.75 -12.11
CA ALA A 218 12.95 -5.99 -10.90
C ALA A 218 13.68 -6.91 -9.90
N GLN A 219 14.34 -7.97 -10.40
CA GLN A 219 15.16 -8.88 -9.60
C GLN A 219 16.35 -8.18 -8.96
N SER A 220 17.04 -7.28 -9.68
CA SER A 220 18.18 -6.54 -9.14
C SER A 220 17.82 -5.57 -8.01
N LEU A 221 16.57 -5.17 -7.94
CA LEU A 221 15.98 -4.33 -6.88
C LEU A 221 15.40 -5.13 -5.72
N THR A 222 15.58 -6.45 -5.70
CA THR A 222 14.99 -7.37 -4.71
C THR A 222 16.08 -8.24 -4.10
N GLY A 223 16.14 -8.33 -2.77
CA GLY A 223 17.16 -9.08 -2.04
C GLY A 223 16.87 -10.60 -1.93
N PHE A 224 15.79 -11.08 -2.55
CA PHE A 224 15.44 -12.49 -2.65
C PHE A 224 15.04 -12.85 -4.08
N GLU A 225 14.98 -14.14 -4.37
CA GLU A 225 14.54 -14.64 -5.67
C GLU A 225 13.06 -14.40 -5.89
N LEU A 226 12.72 -13.55 -6.87
CA LEU A 226 11.36 -13.36 -7.35
C LEU A 226 10.91 -14.55 -8.19
N LEU A 227 9.68 -15.00 -7.97
CA LEU A 227 9.10 -16.00 -8.86
C LEU A 227 8.61 -15.33 -10.16
N ARG A 228 8.86 -16.03 -11.28
CA ARG A 228 8.27 -15.66 -12.57
C ARG A 228 6.83 -16.22 -12.68
N PRO A 229 5.89 -15.51 -13.31
CA PRO A 229 4.63 -16.10 -13.70
C PRO A 229 4.85 -17.10 -14.84
N GLU A 230 3.88 -17.95 -15.08
CA GLU A 230 3.84 -18.76 -16.30
C GLU A 230 3.56 -17.86 -17.52
N GLY A 231 4.36 -18.01 -18.57
CA GLY A 231 4.22 -17.23 -19.81
C GLY A 231 4.86 -15.84 -19.78
N GLU A 232 4.34 -14.94 -20.59
CA GLU A 232 4.82 -13.57 -20.68
C GLU A 232 4.38 -12.75 -19.48
N ILE A 233 5.26 -11.85 -19.02
CA ILE A 233 4.94 -10.92 -17.92
C ILE A 233 4.15 -9.75 -18.50
N PRO A 234 2.90 -9.50 -18.03
CA PRO A 234 2.11 -8.38 -18.51
C PRO A 234 2.75 -7.03 -18.16
N GLU A 235 2.50 -6.03 -19.00
CA GLU A 235 2.83 -4.66 -18.64
C GLU A 235 1.77 -4.04 -17.72
N THR A 236 2.21 -3.29 -16.72
CA THR A 236 1.35 -2.48 -15.85
C THR A 236 0.85 -1.28 -16.65
N LYS A 237 -0.42 -0.91 -16.48
CA LYS A 237 -0.99 0.26 -17.15
C LYS A 237 -0.26 1.53 -16.74
N LEU A 238 0.15 2.31 -17.74
CA LEU A 238 0.73 3.63 -17.52
C LEU A 238 -0.33 4.63 -17.04
N ILE A 239 0.12 5.59 -16.22
CA ILE A 239 -0.72 6.71 -15.80
C ILE A 239 -1.15 7.53 -17.03
N THR A 240 -2.45 7.82 -17.10
CA THR A 240 -2.99 8.67 -18.16
C THR A 240 -2.74 10.14 -17.88
N SER A 241 -2.68 10.97 -18.94
CA SER A 241 -2.54 12.43 -18.77
C SER A 241 -3.69 13.04 -17.97
N GLU A 242 -4.89 12.48 -18.07
CA GLU A 242 -6.05 12.90 -17.30
C GLU A 242 -5.87 12.59 -15.81
N ALA A 243 -5.49 11.35 -15.46
CA ALA A 243 -5.24 10.96 -14.08
C ALA A 243 -4.10 11.78 -13.45
N LEU A 244 -3.04 12.03 -14.22
CA LEU A 244 -1.92 12.85 -13.77
C LEU A 244 -2.36 14.29 -13.49
N LYS A 245 -3.18 14.87 -14.36
CA LYS A 245 -3.78 16.19 -14.14
C LYS A 245 -4.61 16.21 -12.87
N ILE A 246 -5.51 15.23 -12.67
CA ILE A 246 -6.35 15.13 -11.47
C ILE A 246 -5.48 15.05 -10.21
N ILE A 247 -4.40 14.25 -10.20
CA ILE A 247 -3.48 14.21 -9.07
C ILE A 247 -2.94 15.62 -8.77
N ARG A 248 -2.44 16.32 -9.78
CA ARG A 248 -1.72 17.61 -9.63
C ARG A 248 -2.62 18.80 -9.39
N THR A 249 -3.92 18.74 -9.73
CA THR A 249 -4.84 19.87 -9.55
C THR A 249 -5.81 19.67 -8.40
N ASP A 250 -6.28 18.45 -8.18
CA ASP A 250 -7.43 18.18 -7.32
C ASP A 250 -7.12 17.30 -6.12
N VAL A 251 -6.18 16.33 -6.26
CA VAL A 251 -5.90 15.37 -5.20
C VAL A 251 -4.76 15.84 -4.31
N ASP A 252 -3.61 16.14 -4.89
CA ASP A 252 -2.42 16.59 -4.18
C ASP A 252 -1.79 17.80 -4.87
N PRO A 253 -2.50 18.94 -4.96
CA PRO A 253 -2.05 20.12 -5.72
C PRO A 253 -0.77 20.74 -5.18
N HIS A 254 -0.44 20.49 -3.93
CA HIS A 254 0.77 20.95 -3.28
C HIS A 254 1.93 19.93 -3.31
N GLY A 255 1.70 18.73 -3.83
CA GLY A 255 2.71 17.68 -3.89
C GLY A 255 3.16 17.19 -2.51
N VAL A 256 2.24 17.15 -1.55
CA VAL A 256 2.54 16.73 -0.16
C VAL A 256 3.10 15.32 -0.11
N PHE A 257 2.52 14.42 -0.89
CA PHE A 257 2.92 13.00 -0.95
C PHE A 257 3.50 12.57 -2.28
N THR A 258 3.23 13.33 -3.34
CA THR A 258 3.67 12.98 -4.70
C THR A 258 4.94 13.71 -5.13
N THR A 259 5.54 14.55 -4.29
CA THR A 259 6.86 15.14 -4.55
C THR A 259 7.95 14.20 -4.06
N MET A 260 8.88 13.84 -4.97
CA MET A 260 10.07 13.06 -4.58
C MET A 260 10.91 13.86 -3.58
N PRO A 261 11.40 13.23 -2.49
CA PRO A 261 12.38 13.88 -1.62
C PRO A 261 13.58 14.35 -2.44
N THR A 262 13.99 15.59 -2.24
CA THR A 262 15.27 16.07 -2.78
C THR A 262 16.40 15.28 -2.10
N ALA A 263 17.28 14.68 -2.91
CA ALA A 263 18.43 13.90 -2.44
C ALA A 263 19.40 14.77 -1.61
#